data_63da490b7ba78115061886027d3bb5eb
#
_entry.id   63da490b7ba78115061886027d3bb5eb
#
_cell.length_a   1.000
_cell.length_b   1.000
_cell.length_c   1.000
_cell.angle_alpha   90.00
_cell.angle_beta   90.00
_cell.angle_gamma   90.00
#
_symmetry.space_group_name_H-M   'P 1'
#
loop_
_entity.id
_entity.type
_entity.pdbx_description
1 polymer ?
#
loop_
_entity_poly.entity_id
_entity_poly.type
_entity_poly.pdbx_seq_one_letter_code
_entity_poly.pdbx_strand_id
1 'polypeptide(L)'
;GVLTANVTKKESGRFTNTYRTELDYAAAGGLKLSKTLSGRPMTEGQFTFTVTPADEASAIALGLHEGANVYKSPATAEATVGLIDILAGHEVKFTRADAGKTFTYTVAEKNDGQPGYTYDDAERTVTIAIADDGAGTLTATTTVTGNPDKGTPVTEYKTGAAAVESAVVPFVNSYSATTDAPGGAVAQVVATKTLTGRPLADGEFYFGIAYAGETEAISGTPTFNYNGQVSFGALHYTTDMLADLVSTGRAIRTDADGKLAWTINYTAFEYTNSLAGMGITAAKSSFSFKVIVIDNGDGTLTATTDYGDAKPVFENVYGADAVDAALAGTKKLQAAEG
;
A
#
# COMPACT_ATOMS: atom_id res chain seq x y z
N GLY A 1 -92.65 -38.06 -7.10
CA GLY A 1 -91.56 -38.96 -6.72
C GLY A 1 -90.46 -38.20 -5.98
N VAL A 2 -90.18 -38.62 -4.75
CA VAL A 2 -89.08 -38.07 -3.96
C VAL A 2 -87.83 -38.91 -4.26
N LEU A 3 -86.74 -38.32 -4.80
CA LEU A 3 -85.49 -38.97 -5.00
C LEU A 3 -84.69 -38.90 -3.67
N THR A 4 -84.46 -40.06 -3.04
CA THR A 4 -83.63 -40.18 -1.86
C THR A 4 -82.22 -40.65 -2.29
N ALA A 5 -81.22 -39.83 -2.13
CA ALA A 5 -79.85 -40.26 -2.37
C ALA A 5 -79.35 -40.96 -1.09
N ASN A 6 -79.09 -42.24 -1.12
CA ASN A 6 -78.39 -42.96 -0.06
C ASN A 6 -76.88 -42.93 -0.33
N VAL A 7 -76.14 -42.23 0.49
CA VAL A 7 -74.70 -42.31 0.49
C VAL A 7 -74.29 -43.57 1.27
N THR A 8 -73.97 -44.66 0.53
CA THR A 8 -73.64 -46.00 1.08
C THR A 8 -72.19 -46.13 1.53
N LYS A 9 -71.32 -45.15 1.36
CA LYS A 9 -69.92 -45.22 1.80
C LYS A 9 -69.42 -43.86 2.32
N LYS A 10 -69.28 -43.76 3.63
CA LYS A 10 -68.47 -42.72 4.25
C LYS A 10 -67.02 -43.14 4.16
N GLU A 11 -66.37 -42.93 3.05
CA GLU A 11 -64.93 -42.86 3.08
C GLU A 11 -64.55 -41.54 3.74
N SER A 12 -63.87 -41.61 4.89
CA SER A 12 -63.28 -40.43 5.50
C SER A 12 -62.15 -39.94 4.57
N GLY A 13 -62.48 -38.98 3.70
CA GLY A 13 -61.47 -38.32 2.88
C GLY A 13 -60.39 -37.71 3.76
N ARG A 14 -59.27 -38.34 3.77
CA ARG A 14 -58.10 -37.80 4.45
C ARG A 14 -57.47 -36.75 3.54
N PHE A 15 -57.57 -35.49 3.88
CA PHE A 15 -56.84 -34.39 3.23
C PHE A 15 -55.49 -34.30 3.86
N THR A 16 -54.43 -34.45 3.07
CA THR A 16 -53.05 -34.27 3.54
C THR A 16 -52.48 -33.02 2.87
N ASN A 17 -52.25 -32.00 3.65
CA ASN A 17 -51.51 -30.84 3.20
C ASN A 17 -50.03 -31.03 3.48
N THR A 18 -49.19 -30.78 2.47
CA THR A 18 -47.74 -30.85 2.60
C THR A 18 -47.20 -29.44 2.56
N TYR A 19 -46.55 -29.04 3.64
CA TYR A 19 -45.86 -27.77 3.70
C TYR A 19 -44.39 -28.03 3.28
N ARG A 20 -43.86 -27.27 2.31
CA ARG A 20 -42.47 -27.30 1.87
C ARG A 20 -41.98 -25.87 1.74
N THR A 21 -40.77 -25.67 2.20
CA THR A 21 -40.03 -24.40 2.00
C THR A 21 -38.56 -24.74 1.78
N GLU A 22 -37.91 -23.97 0.95
CA GLU A 22 -36.52 -24.14 0.57
C GLU A 22 -35.88 -22.77 0.35
N LEU A 23 -34.61 -22.62 0.73
CA LEU A 23 -33.79 -21.47 0.45
C LEU A 23 -32.53 -21.95 -0.29
N ASP A 24 -32.36 -21.56 -1.53
CA ASP A 24 -31.10 -21.74 -2.25
C ASP A 24 -30.12 -20.66 -1.76
N TYR A 25 -29.31 -21.04 -0.77
CA TYR A 25 -28.41 -20.11 -0.08
C TYR A 25 -27.24 -19.68 -1.00
N ALA A 26 -26.71 -20.59 -1.82
CA ALA A 26 -25.64 -20.28 -2.77
C ALA A 26 -26.13 -19.31 -3.87
N ALA A 27 -27.30 -19.57 -4.47
CA ALA A 27 -27.89 -18.70 -5.49
C ALA A 27 -28.31 -17.32 -4.91
N ALA A 28 -28.66 -17.27 -3.62
CA ALA A 28 -29.01 -16.04 -2.91
C ALA A 28 -27.81 -15.25 -2.39
N GLY A 29 -26.61 -15.50 -2.90
CA GLY A 29 -25.38 -14.76 -2.58
C GLY A 29 -24.40 -15.51 -1.67
N GLY A 30 -24.86 -16.43 -0.85
CA GLY A 30 -24.04 -17.32 -0.03
C GLY A 30 -23.04 -16.65 0.90
N LEU A 31 -21.99 -17.39 1.22
CA LEU A 31 -20.87 -16.95 2.03
C LEU A 31 -19.62 -16.75 1.17
N LYS A 32 -19.00 -15.59 1.27
CA LYS A 32 -17.77 -15.23 0.56
C LYS A 32 -16.71 -14.76 1.53
N LEU A 33 -15.44 -14.89 1.15
CA LEU A 33 -14.35 -14.21 1.80
C LEU A 33 -13.99 -12.97 0.97
N SER A 34 -13.44 -11.96 1.62
CA SER A 34 -12.82 -10.84 0.92
C SER A 34 -11.42 -10.60 1.42
N LYS A 35 -10.54 -10.22 0.49
CA LYS A 35 -9.17 -9.84 0.79
C LYS A 35 -8.86 -8.49 0.22
N THR A 36 -8.29 -7.62 1.06
CA THR A 36 -7.73 -6.33 0.67
C THR A 36 -6.26 -6.28 1.06
N LEU A 37 -5.41 -5.82 0.15
CA LEU A 37 -4.00 -5.54 0.41
C LEU A 37 -3.72 -4.07 0.10
N SER A 38 -3.21 -3.33 1.09
CA SER A 38 -2.68 -1.98 0.89
C SER A 38 -1.16 -2.01 0.73
N GLY A 39 -0.59 -0.98 0.08
CA GLY A 39 0.84 -0.80 -0.13
C GLY A 39 1.39 -1.42 -1.42
N ARG A 40 0.67 -2.37 -2.03
CA ARG A 40 0.99 -2.93 -3.35
C ARG A 40 -0.19 -3.73 -3.94
N PRO A 41 -0.19 -4.00 -5.26
CA PRO A 41 -1.14 -4.94 -5.86
C PRO A 41 -0.97 -6.36 -5.28
N MET A 42 -2.08 -7.08 -5.17
CA MET A 42 -2.12 -8.48 -4.76
C MET A 42 -2.03 -9.40 -5.99
N THR A 43 -1.21 -10.43 -5.92
CA THR A 43 -1.10 -11.45 -6.96
C THR A 43 -2.03 -12.64 -6.68
N GLU A 44 -2.38 -13.38 -7.74
CA GLU A 44 -3.22 -14.57 -7.60
C GLU A 44 -2.57 -15.62 -6.70
N GLY A 45 -3.34 -16.15 -5.77
CA GLY A 45 -2.89 -17.21 -4.85
C GLY A 45 -1.94 -16.76 -3.75
N GLN A 46 -1.69 -15.45 -3.61
CA GLN A 46 -0.72 -14.90 -2.68
C GLN A 46 -1.07 -15.20 -1.21
N PHE A 47 -2.34 -15.10 -0.85
CA PHE A 47 -2.82 -15.38 0.50
C PHE A 47 -3.68 -16.63 0.53
N THR A 48 -3.59 -17.37 1.61
CA THR A 48 -4.30 -18.64 1.81
C THR A 48 -5.24 -18.53 3.00
N PHE A 49 -6.48 -19.00 2.82
CA PHE A 49 -7.53 -18.99 3.83
C PHE A 49 -8.00 -20.41 4.11
N THR A 50 -8.43 -20.64 5.35
CA THR A 50 -9.09 -21.88 5.73
C THR A 50 -10.48 -21.58 6.25
N VAL A 51 -11.44 -22.42 5.84
CA VAL A 51 -12.80 -22.46 6.40
C VAL A 51 -12.97 -23.83 7.05
N THR A 52 -13.15 -23.84 8.37
CA THR A 52 -13.25 -25.07 9.15
C THR A 52 -14.64 -25.15 9.79
N PRO A 53 -15.49 -26.11 9.38
CA PRO A 53 -16.76 -26.37 10.06
C PRO A 53 -16.53 -26.80 11.50
N ALA A 54 -17.41 -26.38 12.42
CA ALA A 54 -17.32 -26.74 13.82
C ALA A 54 -17.69 -28.21 14.09
N ASP A 55 -18.55 -28.78 13.22
CA ASP A 55 -19.05 -30.15 13.31
C ASP A 55 -19.46 -30.68 11.90
N GLU A 56 -19.80 -31.97 11.86
CA GLU A 56 -20.28 -32.66 10.65
C GLU A 56 -21.54 -31.99 10.06
N ALA A 57 -22.48 -31.54 10.91
CA ALA A 57 -23.70 -30.89 10.45
C ALA A 57 -23.39 -29.57 9.71
N SER A 58 -22.44 -28.79 10.25
CA SER A 58 -21.94 -27.57 9.61
C SER A 58 -21.20 -27.88 8.31
N ALA A 59 -20.41 -28.95 8.24
CA ALA A 59 -19.74 -29.38 7.02
C ALA A 59 -20.75 -29.71 5.92
N ILE A 60 -21.74 -30.53 6.23
CA ILE A 60 -22.81 -30.96 5.30
C ILE A 60 -23.63 -29.73 4.83
N ALA A 61 -23.89 -28.77 5.73
CA ALA A 61 -24.74 -27.61 5.44
C ALA A 61 -24.21 -26.74 4.29
N LEU A 62 -22.89 -26.61 4.14
CA LEU A 62 -22.26 -25.88 3.04
C LEU A 62 -21.57 -26.77 1.99
N GLY A 63 -21.69 -28.10 2.11
CA GLY A 63 -21.02 -29.05 1.20
C GLY A 63 -19.51 -29.05 1.34
N LEU A 64 -19.00 -28.72 2.53
CA LEU A 64 -17.58 -28.68 2.87
C LEU A 64 -17.10 -30.03 3.43
N HIS A 65 -15.80 -30.24 3.41
CA HIS A 65 -15.18 -31.36 4.15
C HIS A 65 -15.15 -31.06 5.64
N GLU A 66 -15.24 -32.10 6.47
CA GLU A 66 -14.85 -31.99 7.88
C GLU A 66 -13.37 -31.60 7.97
N GLY A 67 -13.04 -30.56 8.74
CA GLY A 67 -11.70 -30.01 8.80
C GLY A 67 -11.51 -28.79 7.89
N ALA A 68 -10.25 -28.44 7.65
CA ALA A 68 -9.92 -27.19 6.94
C ALA A 68 -10.13 -27.29 5.42
N ASN A 69 -10.99 -26.43 4.89
CA ASN A 69 -11.17 -26.22 3.45
C ASN A 69 -10.34 -25.02 3.04
N VAL A 70 -9.51 -25.16 2.00
CA VAL A 70 -8.46 -24.18 1.63
C VAL A 70 -8.87 -23.36 0.42
N TYR A 71 -8.74 -22.05 0.56
CA TYR A 71 -9.05 -21.07 -0.49
C TYR A 71 -7.88 -20.11 -0.69
N LYS A 72 -7.80 -19.49 -1.86
CA LYS A 72 -6.72 -18.57 -2.22
C LYS A 72 -7.25 -17.23 -2.70
N SER A 73 -6.47 -16.17 -2.47
CA SER A 73 -6.79 -14.82 -2.93
C SER A 73 -6.76 -14.71 -4.44
N PRO A 74 -7.63 -13.89 -5.06
CA PRO A 74 -7.49 -13.48 -6.45
C PRO A 74 -6.38 -12.42 -6.60
N ALA A 75 -5.98 -12.14 -7.84
CA ALA A 75 -5.20 -10.95 -8.16
C ALA A 75 -6.09 -9.70 -8.08
N THR A 76 -5.57 -8.61 -7.51
CA THR A 76 -6.27 -7.31 -7.48
C THR A 76 -5.29 -6.15 -7.59
N ALA A 77 -5.78 -4.97 -7.99
CA ALA A 77 -5.06 -3.73 -7.80
C ALA A 77 -4.89 -3.42 -6.31
N GLU A 78 -3.95 -2.53 -5.99
CA GLU A 78 -3.71 -2.06 -4.64
C GLU A 78 -4.97 -1.49 -3.99
N ALA A 79 -5.19 -1.80 -2.71
CA ALA A 79 -6.34 -1.41 -1.91
C ALA A 79 -7.71 -1.76 -2.50
N THR A 80 -7.74 -2.70 -3.48
CA THR A 80 -8.97 -3.18 -4.09
C THR A 80 -9.41 -4.48 -3.42
N VAL A 81 -10.72 -4.61 -3.18
CA VAL A 81 -11.31 -5.81 -2.57
C VAL A 81 -11.34 -6.96 -3.57
N GLY A 82 -10.69 -8.04 -3.25
CA GLY A 82 -10.81 -9.33 -3.96
C GLY A 82 -11.81 -10.23 -3.26
N LEU A 83 -12.83 -10.69 -4.00
CA LEU A 83 -13.82 -11.62 -3.47
C LEU A 83 -13.44 -13.08 -3.80
N ILE A 84 -13.66 -13.97 -2.83
CA ILE A 84 -13.44 -15.41 -2.93
C ILE A 84 -14.77 -16.09 -2.63
N ASP A 85 -15.36 -16.72 -3.63
CA ASP A 85 -16.61 -17.45 -3.49
C ASP A 85 -16.28 -18.88 -3.00
N ILE A 86 -16.55 -19.15 -1.73
CA ILE A 86 -16.25 -20.45 -1.11
C ILE A 86 -17.30 -21.51 -1.46
N LEU A 87 -18.43 -21.11 -2.05
CA LEU A 87 -19.50 -22.00 -2.48
C LEU A 87 -19.54 -22.18 -3.99
N ALA A 88 -18.53 -21.67 -4.72
CA ALA A 88 -18.46 -21.80 -6.16
C ALA A 88 -18.53 -23.27 -6.61
N GLY A 89 -19.55 -23.60 -7.40
CA GLY A 89 -19.80 -24.96 -7.87
C GLY A 89 -20.52 -25.88 -6.88
N HIS A 90 -20.90 -25.37 -5.69
CA HIS A 90 -21.72 -26.11 -4.72
C HIS A 90 -23.18 -25.66 -4.80
N GLU A 91 -24.08 -26.63 -4.74
CA GLU A 91 -25.50 -26.37 -4.53
C GLU A 91 -25.76 -26.43 -3.01
N VAL A 92 -26.07 -25.27 -2.41
CA VAL A 92 -26.32 -25.16 -0.97
C VAL A 92 -27.74 -24.73 -0.75
N LYS A 93 -28.58 -25.66 -0.28
CA LYS A 93 -30.01 -25.47 -0.04
C LYS A 93 -30.38 -25.82 1.38
N PHE A 94 -31.02 -24.87 2.05
CA PHE A 94 -31.66 -25.12 3.33
C PHE A 94 -33.13 -25.45 3.12
N THR A 95 -33.62 -26.37 3.91
CA THR A 95 -34.99 -26.82 3.90
C THR A 95 -35.68 -26.62 5.23
N ARG A 96 -36.97 -26.90 5.35
CA ARG A 96 -37.67 -26.88 6.64
C ARG A 96 -36.99 -27.74 7.72
N ALA A 97 -36.31 -28.78 7.35
CA ALA A 97 -35.59 -29.66 8.29
C ALA A 97 -34.40 -28.94 8.98
N ASP A 98 -33.99 -27.80 8.43
CA ASP A 98 -32.90 -27.00 8.95
C ASP A 98 -33.39 -25.81 9.79
N ALA A 99 -34.68 -25.55 9.82
CA ALA A 99 -35.28 -24.51 10.65
C ALA A 99 -34.95 -24.70 12.13
N GLY A 100 -34.49 -23.65 12.79
CA GLY A 100 -34.05 -23.63 14.18
C GLY A 100 -32.63 -24.14 14.40
N LYS A 101 -31.92 -24.57 13.34
CA LYS A 101 -30.51 -24.96 13.44
C LYS A 101 -29.61 -23.74 13.26
N THR A 102 -28.39 -23.84 13.84
CA THR A 102 -27.30 -22.90 13.62
C THR A 102 -26.06 -23.70 13.22
N PHE A 103 -25.43 -23.30 12.15
CA PHE A 103 -24.19 -23.87 11.63
C PHE A 103 -23.04 -22.91 11.91
N THR A 104 -21.89 -23.43 12.34
CA THR A 104 -20.77 -22.59 12.79
C THR A 104 -19.48 -22.97 12.06
N TYR A 105 -18.73 -21.96 11.68
CA TYR A 105 -17.46 -22.08 10.96
C TYR A 105 -16.42 -21.17 11.57
N THR A 106 -15.16 -21.62 11.57
CA THR A 106 -13.98 -20.78 11.83
C THR A 106 -13.31 -20.48 10.51
N VAL A 107 -13.04 -19.20 10.27
CA VAL A 107 -12.34 -18.72 9.07
C VAL A 107 -11.07 -18.03 9.51
N ALA A 108 -9.93 -18.45 8.94
CA ALA A 108 -8.63 -17.89 9.26
C ALA A 108 -7.80 -17.66 8.01
N GLU A 109 -6.99 -16.61 8.03
CA GLU A 109 -5.91 -16.40 7.07
C GLU A 109 -4.63 -17.06 7.59
N LYS A 110 -3.91 -17.75 6.71
CA LYS A 110 -2.62 -18.30 7.04
C LYS A 110 -1.56 -17.21 7.02
N ASN A 111 -0.96 -16.92 8.16
CA ASN A 111 0.25 -16.11 8.23
C ASN A 111 1.46 -16.98 7.89
N ASP A 112 2.05 -16.82 6.72
CA ASP A 112 3.24 -17.55 6.27
C ASP A 112 4.53 -16.72 6.44
N GLY A 113 4.46 -15.55 7.10
CA GLY A 113 5.61 -14.76 7.49
C GLY A 113 6.33 -14.07 6.33
N GLN A 114 5.64 -13.74 5.23
CA GLN A 114 6.28 -13.02 4.12
C GLN A 114 6.81 -11.67 4.59
N PRO A 115 8.09 -11.33 4.31
CA PRO A 115 8.68 -10.08 4.76
C PRO A 115 7.98 -8.85 4.17
N GLY A 116 7.83 -7.81 4.98
CA GLY A 116 7.14 -6.58 4.60
C GLY A 116 5.63 -6.62 4.76
N TYR A 117 5.02 -7.80 5.01
CA TYR A 117 3.57 -7.94 5.18
C TYR A 117 3.16 -7.93 6.64
N THR A 118 2.10 -7.19 6.93
CA THR A 118 1.35 -7.26 8.19
C THR A 118 0.03 -7.95 7.91
N TYR A 119 -0.13 -9.15 8.47
CA TYR A 119 -1.30 -10.00 8.27
C TYR A 119 -2.47 -9.61 9.15
N ASP A 120 -3.66 -9.94 8.69
CA ASP A 120 -4.87 -9.99 9.50
C ASP A 120 -4.99 -11.42 10.06
N ASP A 121 -4.35 -11.65 11.20
CA ASP A 121 -4.18 -12.97 11.82
C ASP A 121 -5.31 -13.35 12.80
N ALA A 122 -6.34 -12.50 12.94
CA ALA A 122 -7.48 -12.80 13.78
C ALA A 122 -8.41 -13.82 13.10
N GLU A 123 -8.75 -14.87 13.83
CA GLU A 123 -9.79 -15.81 13.40
C GLU A 123 -11.17 -15.15 13.39
N ARG A 124 -12.00 -15.54 12.44
CA ARG A 124 -13.42 -15.14 12.32
C ARG A 124 -14.31 -16.30 12.63
N THR A 125 -15.31 -16.07 13.47
CA THR A 125 -16.41 -17.00 13.61
C THR A 125 -17.56 -16.58 12.71
N VAL A 126 -18.06 -17.53 11.94
CA VAL A 126 -19.25 -17.36 11.10
C VAL A 126 -20.32 -18.29 11.61
N THR A 127 -21.51 -17.75 11.89
CA THR A 127 -22.69 -18.55 12.26
C THR A 127 -23.80 -18.30 11.25
N ILE A 128 -24.47 -19.38 10.81
CA ILE A 128 -25.63 -19.32 9.91
C ILE A 128 -26.82 -19.93 10.64
N ALA A 129 -27.76 -19.08 11.06
CA ALA A 129 -28.99 -19.48 11.74
C ALA A 129 -30.17 -19.50 10.76
N ILE A 130 -30.89 -20.63 10.69
CA ILE A 130 -32.02 -20.82 9.78
C ILE A 130 -33.32 -20.64 10.52
N ALA A 131 -34.20 -19.79 10.00
CA ALA A 131 -35.53 -19.55 10.52
C ALA A 131 -36.60 -19.82 9.44
N ASP A 132 -37.75 -20.40 9.87
CA ASP A 132 -38.96 -20.60 9.04
C ASP A 132 -40.05 -19.71 9.60
N ASP A 133 -40.68 -18.86 8.77
CA ASP A 133 -41.74 -17.97 9.15
C ASP A 133 -43.11 -18.68 9.27
N GLY A 134 -43.17 -19.97 8.94
CA GLY A 134 -44.40 -20.77 8.92
C GLY A 134 -45.36 -20.41 7.76
N ALA A 135 -45.00 -19.41 6.95
CA ALA A 135 -45.80 -18.94 5.81
C ALA A 135 -45.18 -19.32 4.46
N GLY A 136 -44.12 -20.08 4.46
CA GLY A 136 -43.45 -20.60 3.23
C GLY A 136 -42.10 -19.96 2.95
N THR A 137 -41.56 -19.15 3.85
CA THR A 137 -40.25 -18.50 3.65
C THR A 137 -39.23 -18.97 4.68
N LEU A 138 -38.06 -19.43 4.19
CA LEU A 138 -36.87 -19.63 5.00
C LEU A 138 -35.97 -18.39 4.91
N THR A 139 -35.38 -18.03 6.04
CA THR A 139 -34.35 -16.99 6.14
C THR A 139 -33.10 -17.56 6.79
N ALA A 140 -31.95 -17.32 6.18
CA ALA A 140 -30.66 -17.54 6.79
C ALA A 140 -30.12 -16.22 7.33
N THR A 141 -29.81 -16.16 8.64
CA THR A 141 -29.09 -15.04 9.23
C THR A 141 -27.65 -15.45 9.44
N THR A 142 -26.74 -14.84 8.69
CA THR A 142 -25.30 -15.11 8.78
C THR A 142 -24.65 -13.99 9.60
N THR A 143 -24.05 -14.34 10.73
CA THR A 143 -23.26 -13.42 11.56
C THR A 143 -21.79 -13.70 11.37
N VAL A 144 -21.03 -12.67 11.03
CA VAL A 144 -19.58 -12.71 10.85
C VAL A 144 -18.93 -11.87 11.95
N THR A 145 -18.04 -12.46 12.76
CA THR A 145 -17.21 -11.67 13.67
C THR A 145 -16.16 -10.90 12.87
N GLY A 146 -15.93 -9.64 13.26
CA GLY A 146 -14.91 -8.80 12.64
C GLY A 146 -13.56 -8.89 13.33
N ASN A 147 -12.64 -8.05 12.89
CA ASN A 147 -11.39 -7.73 13.57
C ASN A 147 -11.37 -6.22 13.83
N PRO A 148 -11.66 -5.75 15.06
CA PRO A 148 -11.68 -4.31 15.37
C PRO A 148 -10.33 -3.63 15.12
N ASP A 149 -9.21 -4.33 15.33
CA ASP A 149 -7.86 -3.80 15.12
C ASP A 149 -7.56 -3.52 13.63
N LYS A 150 -8.32 -4.14 12.73
CA LYS A 150 -8.28 -3.91 11.28
C LYS A 150 -9.49 -3.14 10.75
N GLY A 151 -10.28 -2.55 11.65
CA GLY A 151 -11.44 -1.76 11.29
C GLY A 151 -12.62 -2.56 10.71
N THR A 152 -12.66 -3.88 10.94
CA THR A 152 -13.76 -4.74 10.49
C THR A 152 -14.70 -5.07 11.64
N PRO A 153 -15.96 -4.62 11.62
CA PRO A 153 -16.93 -4.85 12.69
C PRO A 153 -17.54 -6.25 12.63
N VAL A 154 -18.28 -6.62 13.69
CA VAL A 154 -19.23 -7.73 13.62
C VAL A 154 -20.39 -7.32 12.70
N THR A 155 -20.71 -8.18 11.74
CA THR A 155 -21.74 -7.89 10.74
C THR A 155 -22.73 -9.04 10.63
N GLU A 156 -24.02 -8.68 10.52
CA GLU A 156 -25.11 -9.61 10.25
C GLU A 156 -25.61 -9.42 8.82
N TYR A 157 -25.78 -10.53 8.12
CA TYR A 157 -26.35 -10.58 6.79
C TYR A 157 -27.62 -11.44 6.81
N LYS A 158 -28.69 -10.98 6.18
CA LYS A 158 -29.94 -11.72 6.07
C LYS A 158 -30.17 -12.13 4.62
N THR A 159 -30.25 -13.42 4.41
CA THR A 159 -30.48 -14.03 3.10
C THR A 159 -31.82 -14.77 3.12
N GLY A 160 -32.73 -14.41 2.23
CA GLY A 160 -34.06 -15.00 2.12
C GLY A 160 -34.77 -14.51 0.86
N ALA A 161 -36.06 -14.84 0.69
CA ALA A 161 -36.80 -14.48 -0.53
C ALA A 161 -36.90 -12.98 -0.83
N ALA A 162 -36.63 -12.10 0.17
CA ALA A 162 -36.74 -10.65 0.02
C ALA A 162 -35.38 -9.92 0.10
N ALA A 163 -34.27 -10.61 0.41
CA ALA A 163 -32.95 -10.00 0.56
C ALA A 163 -31.89 -10.94 0.00
N VAL A 164 -31.16 -10.49 -1.03
CA VAL A 164 -30.05 -11.19 -1.67
C VAL A 164 -28.77 -10.45 -1.30
N GLU A 165 -28.26 -10.68 -0.09
CA GLU A 165 -26.98 -10.14 0.34
C GLU A 165 -25.99 -11.28 0.59
N SER A 166 -24.85 -11.23 -0.13
CA SER A 166 -23.74 -12.13 0.17
C SER A 166 -23.17 -11.79 1.56
N ALA A 167 -23.06 -12.77 2.43
CA ALA A 167 -22.29 -12.63 3.65
C ALA A 167 -20.80 -12.61 3.30
N VAL A 168 -20.06 -11.61 3.78
CA VAL A 168 -18.65 -11.43 3.46
C VAL A 168 -17.81 -11.46 4.72
N VAL A 169 -16.78 -12.32 4.73
CA VAL A 169 -15.77 -12.41 5.79
C VAL A 169 -14.53 -11.62 5.37
N PRO A 170 -14.29 -10.42 5.93
CA PRO A 170 -13.22 -9.55 5.49
C PRO A 170 -11.87 -9.88 6.14
N PHE A 171 -10.80 -9.81 5.33
CA PHE A 171 -9.40 -9.83 5.76
C PHE A 171 -8.64 -8.67 5.13
N VAL A 172 -7.85 -7.94 5.93
CA VAL A 172 -7.12 -6.75 5.51
C VAL A 172 -5.65 -6.88 5.88
N ASN A 173 -4.78 -6.97 4.87
CA ASN A 173 -3.33 -6.93 5.07
C ASN A 173 -2.76 -5.61 4.57
N SER A 174 -1.58 -5.27 5.08
CA SER A 174 -0.77 -4.17 4.56
C SER A 174 0.63 -4.66 4.22
N TYR A 175 1.23 -4.00 3.24
CA TYR A 175 2.62 -4.18 2.86
C TYR A 175 3.38 -2.86 3.05
N SER A 176 4.57 -2.93 3.60
CA SER A 176 5.50 -1.82 3.71
C SER A 176 6.93 -2.25 3.41
N ALA A 177 7.69 -1.35 2.80
CA ALA A 177 9.10 -1.55 2.50
C ALA A 177 9.89 -0.27 2.75
N THR A 178 11.19 -0.42 3.06
CA THR A 178 12.08 0.70 3.33
C THR A 178 13.50 0.44 2.83
N THR A 179 14.22 1.52 2.48
CA THR A 179 15.66 1.45 2.18
C THR A 179 16.51 1.15 3.41
N ASP A 180 15.98 1.33 4.62
CA ASP A 180 16.72 1.20 5.88
C ASP A 180 16.69 -0.23 6.46
N ALA A 181 15.88 -1.11 5.90
CA ALA A 181 15.85 -2.50 6.31
C ALA A 181 17.14 -3.24 5.87
N PRO A 182 17.55 -4.28 6.60
CA PRO A 182 18.66 -5.14 6.17
C PRO A 182 18.42 -5.69 4.76
N GLY A 183 19.34 -5.40 3.83
CA GLY A 183 19.20 -5.74 2.42
C GLY A 183 18.64 -4.61 1.53
N GLY A 184 18.13 -3.53 2.13
CA GLY A 184 17.78 -2.30 1.43
C GLY A 184 19.02 -1.46 1.08
N ALA A 185 18.84 -0.47 0.20
CA ALA A 185 19.89 0.46 -0.18
C ALA A 185 19.36 1.88 -0.33
N VAL A 186 20.03 2.83 0.32
CA VAL A 186 19.77 4.27 0.24
C VAL A 186 20.46 4.89 -0.97
N ALA A 187 19.92 5.97 -1.52
CA ALA A 187 20.58 6.69 -2.60
C ALA A 187 21.64 7.64 -2.03
N GLN A 188 22.89 7.48 -2.51
CA GLN A 188 23.98 8.37 -2.19
C GLN A 188 24.14 9.43 -3.29
N VAL A 189 24.27 10.71 -2.88
CA VAL A 189 24.48 11.83 -3.80
C VAL A 189 25.79 12.50 -3.46
N VAL A 190 26.69 12.50 -4.45
CA VAL A 190 28.03 13.11 -4.32
C VAL A 190 28.33 13.99 -5.52
N ALA A 191 29.08 15.07 -5.28
CA ALA A 191 29.53 15.97 -6.33
C ALA A 191 30.96 16.48 -6.04
N THR A 192 31.56 17.11 -7.04
CA THR A 192 32.86 17.78 -6.88
C THR A 192 32.64 19.30 -6.84
N LYS A 193 33.39 20.02 -5.98
CA LYS A 193 33.48 21.48 -5.99
C LYS A 193 34.82 21.92 -6.50
N THR A 194 34.83 22.85 -7.46
CA THR A 194 36.05 23.48 -7.96
C THR A 194 35.96 25.02 -7.80
N LEU A 195 37.10 25.63 -7.55
CA LEU A 195 37.27 27.09 -7.54
C LEU A 195 38.53 27.42 -8.35
N THR A 196 38.39 28.26 -9.38
CA THR A 196 39.51 28.77 -10.12
C THR A 196 39.89 30.21 -9.65
N GLY A 197 41.12 30.62 -9.83
CA GLY A 197 41.61 31.94 -9.44
C GLY A 197 42.24 32.02 -8.04
N ARG A 198 41.91 31.11 -7.12
CA ARG A 198 42.57 30.90 -5.83
C ARG A 198 42.31 29.50 -5.28
N PRO A 199 43.04 29.04 -4.27
CA PRO A 199 42.77 27.77 -3.60
C PRO A 199 41.37 27.75 -2.98
N LEU A 200 40.70 26.56 -3.12
CA LEU A 200 39.44 26.23 -2.46
C LEU A 200 39.69 25.88 -0.99
N ALA A 201 38.92 26.46 -0.07
CA ALA A 201 38.95 26.10 1.34
C ALA A 201 37.80 25.14 1.70
N ASP A 202 38.04 24.31 2.71
CA ASP A 202 36.99 23.44 3.26
C ASP A 202 35.91 24.24 3.98
N GLY A 203 34.65 23.86 3.82
CA GLY A 203 33.52 24.54 4.45
C GLY A 203 33.17 25.89 3.84
N GLU A 204 33.76 26.25 2.70
CA GLU A 204 33.60 27.58 2.11
C GLU A 204 32.24 27.76 1.38
N PHE A 205 31.74 26.70 0.77
CA PHE A 205 30.52 26.72 -0.03
C PHE A 205 29.47 25.80 0.55
N TYR A 206 28.21 26.23 0.43
CA TYR A 206 27.07 25.53 1.01
C TYR A 206 26.11 25.06 -0.08
N PHE A 207 25.59 23.83 0.03
CA PHE A 207 24.83 23.14 -1.00
C PHE A 207 23.58 22.50 -0.42
N GLY A 208 22.57 22.26 -1.27
CA GLY A 208 21.35 21.55 -0.94
C GLY A 208 20.83 20.74 -2.11
N ILE A 209 19.88 19.87 -1.83
CA ILE A 209 19.09 19.13 -2.82
C ILE A 209 17.64 19.53 -2.67
N ALA A 210 16.97 19.86 -3.78
CA ALA A 210 15.53 20.10 -3.84
C ALA A 210 14.88 19.13 -4.83
N TYR A 211 13.56 18.95 -4.73
CA TYR A 211 12.80 18.32 -5.82
C TYR A 211 12.89 19.19 -7.08
N ALA A 212 12.86 18.55 -8.25
CA ALA A 212 12.95 19.28 -9.51
C ALA A 212 11.85 20.34 -9.63
N GLY A 213 12.25 21.57 -9.94
CA GLY A 213 11.36 22.73 -10.03
C GLY A 213 11.09 23.45 -8.69
N GLU A 214 11.61 22.94 -7.58
CA GLU A 214 11.53 23.57 -6.26
C GLU A 214 12.87 24.22 -5.90
N THR A 215 12.83 25.19 -4.97
CA THR A 215 14.00 25.96 -4.52
C THR A 215 14.35 25.70 -3.05
N GLU A 216 13.45 25.05 -2.31
CA GLU A 216 13.67 24.71 -0.92
C GLU A 216 14.40 23.37 -0.81
N ALA A 217 15.49 23.36 -0.03
CA ALA A 217 16.25 22.14 0.17
C ALA A 217 15.50 21.15 1.05
N ILE A 218 15.57 19.88 0.66
CA ILE A 218 15.07 18.76 1.47
C ILE A 218 15.85 18.70 2.79
N SER A 219 15.15 18.59 3.90
CA SER A 219 15.74 18.47 5.22
C SER A 219 16.79 17.35 5.29
N GLY A 220 17.92 17.63 5.94
CA GLY A 220 19.02 16.67 6.06
C GLY A 220 19.97 16.62 4.86
N THR A 221 19.66 17.29 3.73
CA THR A 221 20.54 17.33 2.56
C THR A 221 21.54 18.49 2.55
N PRO A 222 21.32 19.65 3.22
CA PRO A 222 22.28 20.75 3.18
C PRO A 222 23.64 20.35 3.75
N THR A 223 24.72 20.67 3.00
CA THR A 223 26.09 20.27 3.32
C THR A 223 27.11 21.32 2.82
N PHE A 224 28.36 21.19 3.26
CA PHE A 224 29.50 21.99 2.80
C PHE A 224 30.46 21.15 1.97
N ASN A 225 31.34 21.83 1.21
CA ASN A 225 32.46 21.16 0.54
C ASN A 225 33.55 20.76 1.57
N TYR A 226 34.17 19.61 1.34
CA TYR A 226 35.34 19.14 2.09
C TYR A 226 36.31 18.41 1.15
N ASN A 227 37.59 18.81 1.15
CA ASN A 227 38.59 18.29 0.19
C ASN A 227 38.13 18.30 -1.28
N GLY A 228 37.42 19.36 -1.69
CA GLY A 228 36.86 19.47 -3.03
C GLY A 228 35.69 18.51 -3.35
N GLN A 229 35.21 17.78 -2.36
CA GLN A 229 34.03 16.93 -2.47
C GLN A 229 32.81 17.60 -1.83
N VAL A 230 31.63 17.30 -2.36
CA VAL A 230 30.33 17.64 -1.76
C VAL A 230 29.59 16.31 -1.56
N SER A 231 29.47 15.89 -0.30
CA SER A 231 28.77 14.66 0.05
C SER A 231 27.46 15.07 0.74
N PHE A 232 26.35 14.84 0.06
CA PHE A 232 25.02 15.07 0.61
C PHE A 232 24.63 13.93 1.56
N GLY A 233 23.66 14.19 2.45
CA GLY A 233 23.04 13.12 3.23
C GLY A 233 22.40 12.07 2.32
N ALA A 234 22.37 10.82 2.79
CA ALA A 234 21.68 9.76 2.07
C ALA A 234 20.18 10.06 1.93
N LEU A 235 19.60 9.73 0.79
CA LEU A 235 18.17 9.83 0.57
C LEU A 235 17.53 8.50 0.92
N HIS A 236 16.66 8.52 1.93
CA HIS A 236 15.94 7.38 2.47
C HIS A 236 14.51 7.37 1.96
N TYR A 237 13.95 6.18 1.76
CA TYR A 237 12.60 6.02 1.23
C TYR A 237 11.84 4.93 1.99
N THR A 238 10.54 5.17 2.15
CA THR A 238 9.56 4.16 2.55
C THR A 238 8.43 4.12 1.52
N THR A 239 7.66 3.03 1.47
CA THR A 239 6.50 2.93 0.58
C THR A 239 5.48 4.05 0.81
N ASP A 240 5.26 4.45 2.07
CA ASP A 240 4.34 5.54 2.42
C ASP A 240 4.85 6.90 1.89
N MET A 241 6.14 7.19 2.10
CA MET A 241 6.76 8.39 1.54
C MET A 241 6.67 8.42 0.01
N LEU A 242 6.91 7.28 -0.65
CA LEU A 242 6.80 7.18 -2.11
C LEU A 242 5.37 7.40 -2.60
N ALA A 243 4.36 6.91 -1.88
CA ALA A 243 2.96 7.17 -2.17
C ALA A 243 2.62 8.67 -2.08
N ASP A 244 3.12 9.35 -1.03
CA ASP A 244 2.97 10.80 -0.87
C ASP A 244 3.66 11.58 -1.99
N LEU A 245 4.87 11.17 -2.40
CA LEU A 245 5.59 11.78 -3.51
C LEU A 245 4.84 11.63 -4.84
N VAL A 246 4.20 10.48 -5.08
CA VAL A 246 3.34 10.26 -6.25
C VAL A 246 2.11 11.17 -6.18
N SER A 247 1.44 11.25 -5.03
CA SER A 247 0.23 12.06 -4.84
C SER A 247 0.48 13.55 -5.06
N THR A 248 1.68 14.02 -4.74
CA THR A 248 2.12 15.42 -4.93
C THR A 248 2.79 15.68 -6.28
N GLY A 249 2.87 14.68 -7.17
CA GLY A 249 3.48 14.80 -8.50
C GLY A 249 5.01 14.89 -8.50
N ARG A 250 5.68 14.61 -7.37
CA ARG A 250 7.13 14.59 -7.22
C ARG A 250 7.79 13.28 -7.64
N ALA A 251 7.02 12.19 -7.68
CA ALA A 251 7.48 10.89 -8.14
C ALA A 251 6.55 10.32 -9.22
N ILE A 252 7.13 9.54 -10.12
CA ILE A 252 6.39 8.76 -11.12
C ILE A 252 6.54 7.29 -10.73
N ARG A 253 5.40 6.63 -10.47
CA ARG A 253 5.36 5.18 -10.24
C ARG A 253 5.28 4.45 -11.57
N THR A 254 6.08 3.43 -11.72
CA THR A 254 6.07 2.52 -12.88
C THR A 254 6.06 1.08 -12.40
N ASP A 255 5.60 0.17 -13.25
CA ASP A 255 5.79 -1.25 -13.09
C ASP A 255 6.78 -1.70 -14.16
N ALA A 256 7.98 -2.07 -13.75
CA ALA A 256 9.05 -2.52 -14.62
C ALA A 256 9.40 -3.96 -14.28
N ASP A 257 9.23 -4.87 -15.25
CA ASP A 257 9.55 -6.30 -15.12
C ASP A 257 8.84 -6.99 -13.93
N GLY A 258 7.58 -6.57 -13.65
CA GLY A 258 6.79 -7.07 -12.53
C GLY A 258 7.26 -6.57 -11.15
N LYS A 259 8.13 -5.55 -11.11
CA LYS A 259 8.54 -4.85 -9.89
C LYS A 259 8.00 -3.44 -9.88
N LEU A 260 7.52 -3.01 -8.73
CA LEU A 260 7.17 -1.61 -8.51
C LEU A 260 8.45 -0.77 -8.46
N ALA A 261 8.45 0.32 -9.20
CA ALA A 261 9.55 1.26 -9.24
C ALA A 261 9.04 2.71 -9.22
N TRP A 262 9.83 3.60 -8.67
CA TRP A 262 9.55 5.04 -8.63
C TRP A 262 10.73 5.80 -9.17
N THR A 263 10.46 6.84 -9.93
CA THR A 263 11.47 7.80 -10.40
C THR A 263 11.16 9.15 -9.79
N ILE A 264 12.14 9.70 -9.07
CA ILE A 264 12.06 11.02 -8.45
C ILE A 264 13.15 11.90 -9.05
N ASN A 265 12.79 13.08 -9.55
CA ASN A 265 13.73 14.02 -10.14
C ASN A 265 14.14 15.06 -9.12
N TYR A 266 15.44 15.36 -9.07
CA TYR A 266 16.08 16.27 -8.13
C TYR A 266 16.96 17.29 -8.82
N THR A 267 17.20 18.40 -8.13
CA THR A 267 18.23 19.40 -8.45
C THR A 267 19.13 19.58 -7.25
N ALA A 268 20.42 19.31 -7.40
CA ALA A 268 21.43 19.73 -6.43
C ALA A 268 21.88 21.15 -6.79
N PHE A 269 22.02 22.02 -5.81
CA PHE A 269 22.35 23.42 -6.01
C PHE A 269 23.28 23.98 -4.93
N GLU A 270 24.01 25.04 -5.31
CA GLU A 270 24.83 25.86 -4.44
C GLU A 270 24.06 27.09 -3.98
N TYR A 271 24.15 27.46 -2.70
CA TYR A 271 23.59 28.69 -2.18
C TYR A 271 24.47 29.90 -2.58
N THR A 272 24.16 30.53 -3.71
CA THR A 272 24.98 31.60 -4.31
C THR A 272 24.78 32.96 -3.67
N ASN A 273 23.76 33.18 -2.85
CA ASN A 273 23.47 34.44 -2.20
C ASN A 273 24.61 34.88 -1.23
N SER A 274 25.34 33.94 -0.69
CA SER A 274 26.52 34.21 0.21
C SER A 274 27.76 34.67 -0.55
N LEU A 275 27.78 34.59 -1.89
CA LEU A 275 28.94 34.92 -2.72
C LEU A 275 29.03 36.40 -3.09
N ALA A 276 27.96 37.17 -2.81
CA ALA A 276 27.91 38.59 -3.12
C ALA A 276 29.04 39.36 -2.42
N GLY A 277 29.83 40.14 -3.16
CA GLY A 277 30.94 40.93 -2.65
C GLY A 277 32.22 40.15 -2.35
N MET A 278 32.27 38.84 -2.58
CA MET A 278 33.46 38.02 -2.35
C MET A 278 34.38 37.90 -3.57
N GLY A 279 34.06 38.56 -4.68
CA GLY A 279 34.76 38.39 -5.96
C GLY A 279 34.58 36.99 -6.59
N ILE A 280 33.55 36.27 -6.17
CA ILE A 280 33.27 34.90 -6.62
C ILE A 280 32.04 34.91 -7.52
N THR A 281 32.19 34.31 -8.71
CA THR A 281 31.11 34.06 -9.65
C THR A 281 30.87 32.56 -9.79
N ALA A 282 29.62 32.12 -9.63
CA ALA A 282 29.24 30.74 -9.86
C ALA A 282 29.14 30.48 -11.37
N ALA A 283 30.04 29.70 -11.92
CA ALA A 283 30.03 29.29 -13.32
C ALA A 283 29.08 28.12 -13.55
N LYS A 284 28.99 27.21 -12.57
CA LYS A 284 28.00 26.11 -12.55
C LYS A 284 27.54 25.89 -11.12
N SER A 285 26.34 26.36 -10.80
CA SER A 285 25.77 26.36 -9.46
C SER A 285 24.73 25.24 -9.22
N SER A 286 24.41 24.44 -10.23
CA SER A 286 23.43 23.34 -10.06
C SER A 286 23.62 22.26 -11.11
N PHE A 287 23.07 21.09 -10.79
CA PHE A 287 22.87 19.98 -11.75
C PHE A 287 21.63 19.18 -11.37
N SER A 288 20.99 18.60 -12.38
CA SER A 288 19.83 17.71 -12.18
C SER A 288 20.28 16.25 -12.16
N PHE A 289 19.57 15.45 -11.39
CA PHE A 289 19.73 13.98 -11.34
C PHE A 289 18.37 13.36 -10.98
N LYS A 290 18.27 12.05 -11.08
CA LYS A 290 17.10 11.31 -10.61
C LYS A 290 17.52 10.20 -9.66
N VAL A 291 16.60 9.81 -8.80
CA VAL A 291 16.72 8.59 -8.00
C VAL A 291 15.66 7.60 -8.49
N ILE A 292 16.10 6.38 -8.73
CA ILE A 292 15.23 5.25 -9.08
C ILE A 292 15.15 4.39 -7.82
N VAL A 293 13.93 4.18 -7.32
CA VAL A 293 13.65 3.33 -6.16
C VAL A 293 12.91 2.10 -6.65
N ILE A 294 13.37 0.91 -6.30
CA ILE A 294 12.79 -0.38 -6.69
C ILE A 294 12.31 -1.10 -5.43
N ASP A 295 11.08 -1.60 -5.44
CA ASP A 295 10.56 -2.52 -4.43
C ASP A 295 11.08 -3.93 -4.72
N ASN A 296 11.85 -4.50 -3.79
CA ASN A 296 12.39 -5.85 -3.93
C ASN A 296 11.35 -6.95 -3.64
N GLY A 297 10.18 -6.57 -3.06
CA GLY A 297 9.08 -7.49 -2.77
C GLY A 297 9.22 -8.25 -1.44
N ASP A 298 10.23 -7.91 -0.66
CA ASP A 298 10.61 -8.57 0.59
C ASP A 298 10.68 -7.60 1.79
N GLY A 299 9.97 -6.46 1.71
CA GLY A 299 10.02 -5.40 2.72
C GLY A 299 11.21 -4.47 2.59
N THR A 300 12.03 -4.64 1.56
CA THR A 300 13.18 -3.76 1.28
C THR A 300 13.00 -2.96 0.01
N LEU A 301 13.59 -1.75 -0.01
CA LEU A 301 13.71 -0.89 -1.18
C LEU A 301 15.18 -0.72 -1.56
N THR A 302 15.44 -0.67 -2.86
CA THR A 302 16.75 -0.30 -3.40
C THR A 302 16.65 1.03 -4.11
N ALA A 303 17.32 2.07 -3.58
CA ALA A 303 17.40 3.38 -4.19
C ALA A 303 18.75 3.60 -4.86
N THR A 304 18.75 4.04 -6.12
CA THR A 304 19.95 4.26 -6.93
C THR A 304 19.93 5.67 -7.51
N THR A 305 21.04 6.40 -7.35
CA THR A 305 21.24 7.71 -7.98
C THR A 305 21.65 7.53 -9.44
N ASP A 306 20.97 8.24 -10.34
CA ASP A 306 21.28 8.28 -11.77
C ASP A 306 21.49 9.74 -12.19
N TYR A 307 22.73 10.06 -12.52
CA TYR A 307 23.13 11.39 -13.01
C TYR A 307 22.88 11.56 -14.52
N GLY A 308 22.57 10.50 -15.27
CA GLY A 308 22.51 10.53 -16.73
C GLY A 308 23.82 11.07 -17.32
N ASP A 309 23.70 12.02 -18.24
CA ASP A 309 24.85 12.70 -18.85
C ASP A 309 25.37 13.89 -18.01
N ALA A 310 24.70 14.21 -16.88
CA ALA A 310 25.10 15.33 -16.04
C ALA A 310 26.41 15.01 -15.31
N LYS A 311 27.34 15.96 -15.35
CA LYS A 311 28.53 15.91 -14.49
C LYS A 311 28.16 16.51 -13.14
N PRO A 312 28.24 15.75 -12.02
CA PRO A 312 27.95 16.25 -10.68
C PRO A 312 29.11 17.13 -10.18
N VAL A 313 29.19 18.35 -10.71
CA VAL A 313 30.24 19.32 -10.39
C VAL A 313 29.64 20.71 -10.19
N PHE A 314 30.14 21.43 -9.18
CA PHE A 314 29.91 22.84 -8.94
C PHE A 314 31.19 23.61 -9.25
N GLU A 315 31.10 24.66 -10.05
CA GLU A 315 32.27 25.42 -10.53
C GLU A 315 32.11 26.91 -10.19
N ASN A 316 33.09 27.47 -9.48
CA ASN A 316 33.17 28.89 -9.22
C ASN A 316 34.48 29.45 -9.74
N VAL A 317 34.45 30.77 -10.05
CA VAL A 317 35.61 31.55 -10.48
C VAL A 317 35.78 32.68 -9.50
N TYR A 318 36.97 32.82 -8.97
CA TYR A 318 37.40 33.98 -8.19
C TYR A 318 38.13 34.96 -9.09
N GLY A 319 37.69 36.25 -9.07
CA GLY A 319 38.33 37.36 -9.73
C GLY A 319 38.39 38.53 -8.76
N ALA A 320 39.56 39.17 -8.61
CA ALA A 320 39.71 40.41 -7.89
C ALA A 320 39.83 41.56 -8.91
N ASP A 321 39.02 42.60 -8.73
CA ASP A 321 39.16 43.80 -9.49
C ASP A 321 40.48 44.55 -9.13
N ALA A 322 41.16 45.09 -10.12
CA ALA A 322 42.34 45.92 -9.93
C ALA A 322 41.97 47.19 -9.14
N VAL A 323 42.69 47.50 -8.09
CA VAL A 323 42.56 48.74 -7.35
C VAL A 323 43.73 49.63 -7.70
N ASP A 324 43.47 50.81 -8.28
CA ASP A 324 44.49 51.86 -8.52
C ASP A 324 44.88 52.49 -7.20
N ALA A 325 46.15 52.28 -6.77
CA ALA A 325 46.72 52.96 -5.61
C ALA A 325 47.50 54.17 -6.11
N ALA A 326 47.00 55.37 -5.81
CA ALA A 326 47.73 56.62 -6.03
C ALA A 326 48.78 56.82 -4.93
N LEU A 327 50.06 56.71 -5.26
CA LEU A 327 51.16 57.06 -4.40
C LEU A 327 51.52 58.54 -4.56
N ALA A 328 51.23 59.40 -3.58
CA ALA A 328 51.68 60.77 -3.56
C ALA A 328 52.96 60.89 -2.72
N GLY A 329 54.05 61.30 -3.35
CA GLY A 329 55.32 61.56 -2.69
C GLY A 329 55.67 63.05 -2.72
N THR A 330 56.10 63.66 -1.58
CA THR A 330 56.59 65.02 -1.56
C THR A 330 58.13 64.98 -1.51
N LYS A 331 58.77 65.53 -2.55
CA LYS A 331 60.22 65.67 -2.56
C LYS A 331 60.60 67.00 -1.85
N LYS A 332 61.34 66.94 -0.77
CA LYS A 332 62.00 68.14 -0.12
C LYS A 332 63.40 68.19 -0.67
N LEU A 333 63.71 69.39 -1.21
CA LEU A 333 65.09 69.79 -1.50
C LEU A 333 65.69 70.39 -0.24
N GLN A 334 66.78 69.84 0.26
CA GLN A 334 67.54 70.44 1.35
C GLN A 334 68.77 71.11 0.73
N ALA A 335 68.91 72.46 0.93
CA ALA A 335 70.11 73.16 0.52
C ALA A 335 71.30 72.76 1.43
N ALA A 336 72.41 72.41 0.84
CA ALA A 336 73.61 72.22 1.60
C ALA A 336 74.10 73.60 2.15
N GLU A 337 74.26 73.67 3.51
CA GLU A 337 74.92 74.81 4.02
C GLU A 337 76.42 74.73 3.69
N GLY A 338 76.92 75.84 3.08
CA GLY A 338 78.35 76.06 2.77
C GLY A 338 79.17 76.48 3.95
#